data_610ca25734124e804a8cc4023cccab81
#
_entry.id   610ca25734124e804a8cc4023cccab81
#
_cell.length_a   1.000
_cell.length_b   1.000
_cell.length_c   1.000
_cell.angle_alpha   90.00
_cell.angle_beta   90.00
_cell.angle_gamma   90.00
#
_symmetry.space_group_name_H-M   'P 1'
#
loop_
_entity.id
_entity.type
_entity.pdbx_description
1 polymer ?
#
loop_
_entity_poly.entity_id
_entity_poly.type
_entity_poly.pdbx_seq_one_letter_code
_entity_poly.pdbx_strand_id
1 'polypeptide(L)'
;KNHHPSKDWLNFVKTVKARSKIRHWIKVQETQRSLTLGREMCEKAFRKERLSFNNLFKSEKMMAVVEQFGFKNVDDLIANVGYGKITPRQVLRKFEPKTEEAEVDESIFNKLIGRVRRKKPKTGILVNGVDDILIKFGKCCQPVPGDPIVGYITQGYGVTVHRTNCVNALRMNPERQIEVSWNQLANETYPVKIRIISQDRMGLLADLVGNISKLGANILNAKTETRENKVVDSFFTIGVEDTTHLDKILAAVRKVKHVQEVKRVG
;
A
#
# COMPACT_ATOMS: atom_id res chain seq x y z
N LYS A 1 -9.59 -25.65 -23.47
CA LYS A 1 -9.85 -24.76 -22.32
C LYS A 1 -8.72 -24.97 -21.31
N ASN A 2 -7.73 -24.08 -21.30
CA ASN A 2 -6.59 -24.17 -20.37
C ASN A 2 -7.02 -23.66 -18.99
N HIS A 3 -7.50 -24.56 -18.14
CA HIS A 3 -7.73 -24.24 -16.72
C HIS A 3 -6.42 -24.46 -15.96
N HIS A 4 -5.89 -23.39 -15.37
CA HIS A 4 -4.71 -23.45 -14.53
C HIS A 4 -5.12 -23.58 -13.06
N PRO A 5 -4.33 -24.31 -12.23
CA PRO A 5 -4.59 -24.41 -10.78
C PRO A 5 -4.65 -23.03 -10.12
N SER A 6 -5.68 -22.78 -9.32
CA SER A 6 -5.82 -21.59 -8.49
C SER A 6 -5.68 -21.92 -7.00
N LYS A 7 -5.53 -20.90 -6.15
CA LYS A 7 -5.53 -21.08 -4.69
C LYS A 7 -6.82 -21.70 -4.18
N ASP A 8 -7.95 -21.46 -4.87
CA ASP A 8 -9.25 -21.99 -4.48
C ASP A 8 -9.32 -23.52 -4.61
N TRP A 9 -8.53 -24.09 -5.52
CA TRP A 9 -8.44 -25.56 -5.66
C TRP A 9 -7.93 -26.24 -4.39
N LEU A 10 -7.12 -25.54 -3.57
CA LEU A 10 -6.64 -26.07 -2.30
C LEU A 10 -7.76 -26.32 -1.29
N ASN A 11 -8.94 -25.70 -1.48
CA ASN A 11 -10.08 -25.82 -0.57
C ASN A 11 -10.85 -27.13 -0.79
N PHE A 12 -10.83 -27.70 -2.02
CA PHE A 12 -11.57 -28.93 -2.32
C PHE A 12 -10.70 -30.15 -2.60
N VAL A 13 -9.41 -29.96 -2.83
CA VAL A 13 -8.51 -31.08 -3.08
C VAL A 13 -8.21 -31.83 -1.78
N LYS A 14 -8.52 -33.13 -1.77
CA LYS A 14 -8.42 -33.98 -0.56
C LYS A 14 -7.05 -34.63 -0.38
N THR A 15 -6.34 -34.96 -1.49
CA THR A 15 -5.09 -35.73 -1.39
C THR A 15 -3.88 -34.83 -1.14
N VAL A 16 -2.96 -35.29 -0.29
CA VAL A 16 -1.71 -34.56 0.02
C VAL A 16 -0.86 -34.34 -1.24
N LYS A 17 -0.79 -35.36 -2.11
CA LYS A 17 -0.03 -35.30 -3.37
C LYS A 17 -0.56 -34.21 -4.32
N ALA A 18 -1.88 -34.09 -4.45
CA ALA A 18 -2.49 -33.05 -5.29
C ALA A 18 -2.29 -31.67 -4.69
N ARG A 19 -2.46 -31.51 -3.37
CA ARG A 19 -2.18 -30.24 -2.65
C ARG A 19 -0.72 -29.80 -2.85
N SER A 20 0.24 -30.72 -2.75
CA SER A 20 1.65 -30.42 -2.96
C SER A 20 1.92 -29.96 -4.39
N LYS A 21 1.37 -30.65 -5.41
CA LYS A 21 1.51 -30.25 -6.82
C LYS A 21 0.91 -28.87 -7.10
N ILE A 22 -0.27 -28.58 -6.57
CA ILE A 22 -0.92 -27.27 -6.74
C ILE A 22 -0.10 -26.18 -6.08
N ARG A 23 0.38 -26.37 -4.83
CA ARG A 23 1.24 -25.40 -4.14
C ARG A 23 2.53 -25.15 -4.92
N HIS A 24 3.16 -26.22 -5.40
CA HIS A 24 4.38 -26.10 -6.21
C HIS A 24 4.12 -25.29 -7.49
N TRP A 25 3.06 -25.61 -8.22
CA TRP A 25 2.68 -24.87 -9.44
C TRP A 25 2.42 -23.38 -9.17
N ILE A 26 1.64 -23.08 -8.12
CA ILE A 26 1.37 -21.70 -7.70
C ILE A 26 2.67 -20.97 -7.38
N LYS A 27 3.58 -21.62 -6.61
CA LYS A 27 4.88 -21.04 -6.25
C LYS A 27 5.73 -20.73 -7.49
N VAL A 28 5.76 -21.64 -8.46
CA VAL A 28 6.49 -21.40 -9.72
C VAL A 28 5.91 -20.21 -10.49
N GLN A 29 4.58 -20.12 -10.60
CA GLN A 29 3.91 -19.00 -11.27
C GLN A 29 4.15 -17.66 -10.54
N GLU A 30 4.07 -17.66 -9.20
CA GLU A 30 4.36 -16.48 -8.39
C GLU A 30 5.82 -16.04 -8.57
N THR A 31 6.77 -16.97 -8.63
CA THR A 31 8.18 -16.66 -8.86
C THR A 31 8.41 -16.07 -10.24
N GLN A 32 7.83 -16.66 -11.29
CA GLN A 32 7.94 -16.13 -12.66
C GLN A 32 7.36 -14.72 -12.78
N ARG A 33 6.19 -14.49 -12.20
CA ARG A 33 5.57 -13.15 -12.18
C ARG A 33 6.43 -12.15 -11.42
N SER A 34 7.01 -12.55 -10.27
CA SER A 34 7.89 -11.69 -9.48
C SER A 34 9.20 -11.41 -10.22
N LEU A 35 9.74 -12.37 -10.94
CA LEU A 35 10.93 -12.18 -11.77
C LEU A 35 10.68 -11.13 -12.87
N THR A 36 9.58 -11.25 -13.60
CA THR A 36 9.20 -10.28 -14.63
C THR A 36 9.04 -8.87 -14.05
N LEU A 37 8.28 -8.76 -12.96
CA LEU A 37 8.05 -7.49 -12.29
C LEU A 37 9.35 -6.88 -11.74
N GLY A 38 10.18 -7.70 -11.08
CA GLY A 38 11.47 -7.27 -10.53
C GLY A 38 12.40 -6.75 -11.62
N ARG A 39 12.42 -7.42 -12.79
CA ARG A 39 13.17 -6.98 -13.95
C ARG A 39 12.70 -5.62 -14.46
N GLU A 40 11.41 -5.44 -14.67
CA GLU A 40 10.82 -4.16 -15.09
C GLU A 40 11.15 -3.03 -14.10
N MET A 41 11.07 -3.32 -12.79
CA MET A 41 11.39 -2.36 -11.74
C MET A 41 12.88 -1.96 -11.78
N CYS A 42 13.79 -2.93 -11.94
CA CYS A 42 15.22 -2.67 -12.07
C CYS A 42 15.53 -1.90 -13.36
N GLU A 43 15.01 -2.31 -14.51
CA GLU A 43 15.21 -1.61 -15.78
C GLU A 43 14.78 -0.14 -15.69
N LYS A 44 13.62 0.12 -15.07
CA LYS A 44 13.10 1.48 -14.88
C LYS A 44 13.99 2.30 -13.94
N ALA A 45 14.51 1.70 -12.87
CA ALA A 45 15.39 2.39 -11.91
C ALA A 45 16.76 2.70 -12.54
N PHE A 46 17.39 1.73 -13.21
CA PHE A 46 18.69 1.89 -13.85
C PHE A 46 18.64 2.89 -15.01
N ARG A 47 17.53 2.89 -15.79
CA ARG A 47 17.34 3.89 -16.87
C ARG A 47 17.27 5.32 -16.35
N LYS A 48 16.72 5.55 -15.16
CA LYS A 48 16.71 6.88 -14.53
C LYS A 48 18.11 7.42 -14.24
N GLU A 49 19.04 6.52 -13.93
CA GLU A 49 20.46 6.84 -13.68
C GLU A 49 21.32 6.68 -14.93
N ARG A 50 20.69 6.63 -16.12
CA ARG A 50 21.34 6.48 -17.43
C ARG A 50 22.19 5.21 -17.58
N LEU A 51 21.89 4.18 -16.78
CA LEU A 51 22.54 2.87 -16.83
C LEU A 51 21.68 1.87 -17.63
N SER A 52 22.34 1.05 -18.46
CA SER A 52 21.68 -0.05 -19.16
C SER A 52 21.63 -1.29 -18.26
N PHE A 53 20.45 -1.60 -17.73
CA PHE A 53 20.26 -2.80 -16.90
C PHE A 53 20.60 -4.09 -17.66
N ASN A 54 20.22 -4.19 -18.92
CA ASN A 54 20.47 -5.39 -19.73
C ASN A 54 21.95 -5.68 -19.94
N ASN A 55 22.77 -4.64 -20.08
CA ASN A 55 24.22 -4.79 -20.19
C ASN A 55 24.83 -5.19 -18.83
N LEU A 56 24.34 -4.62 -17.74
CA LEU A 56 24.81 -4.91 -16.40
C LEU A 56 24.33 -6.27 -15.89
N PHE A 57 23.16 -6.72 -16.30
CA PHE A 57 22.56 -7.99 -15.89
C PHE A 57 23.46 -9.21 -16.09
N LYS A 58 24.26 -9.22 -17.19
CA LYS A 58 25.19 -10.30 -17.53
C LYS A 58 26.63 -10.02 -17.09
N SER A 59 26.89 -8.91 -16.40
CA SER A 59 28.25 -8.52 -16.02
C SER A 59 28.72 -9.22 -14.74
N GLU A 60 30.03 -9.39 -14.60
CA GLU A 60 30.65 -9.88 -13.36
C GLU A 60 30.33 -8.96 -12.16
N LYS A 61 30.16 -7.66 -12.41
CA LYS A 61 29.73 -6.71 -11.38
C LYS A 61 28.35 -7.07 -10.79
N MET A 62 27.43 -7.55 -11.62
CA MET A 62 26.13 -8.01 -11.14
C MET A 62 26.27 -9.26 -10.26
N MET A 63 27.13 -10.20 -10.62
CA MET A 63 27.39 -11.39 -9.81
C MET A 63 27.96 -11.01 -8.43
N ALA A 64 28.91 -10.07 -8.38
CA ALA A 64 29.42 -9.56 -7.10
C ALA A 64 28.32 -8.90 -6.24
N VAL A 65 27.37 -8.20 -6.86
CA VAL A 65 26.21 -7.64 -6.16
C VAL A 65 25.29 -8.74 -5.64
N VAL A 66 25.04 -9.78 -6.44
CA VAL A 66 24.21 -10.95 -6.05
C VAL A 66 24.78 -11.63 -4.81
N GLU A 67 26.10 -11.85 -4.78
CA GLU A 67 26.82 -12.44 -3.62
C GLU A 67 26.70 -11.56 -2.37
N GLN A 68 26.84 -10.23 -2.52
CA GLN A 68 26.68 -9.29 -1.40
C GLN A 68 25.28 -9.33 -0.78
N PHE A 69 24.25 -9.67 -1.55
CA PHE A 69 22.90 -9.89 -1.05
C PHE A 69 22.65 -11.32 -0.57
N GLY A 70 23.63 -12.23 -0.65
CA GLY A 70 23.55 -13.61 -0.22
C GLY A 70 22.74 -14.52 -1.15
N PHE A 71 22.60 -14.15 -2.42
CA PHE A 71 21.92 -14.98 -3.43
C PHE A 71 22.91 -15.77 -4.28
N LYS A 72 22.41 -16.83 -4.92
CA LYS A 72 23.20 -17.72 -5.76
C LYS A 72 23.25 -17.29 -7.24
N ASN A 73 22.22 -16.59 -7.68
CA ASN A 73 22.07 -16.16 -9.08
C ASN A 73 21.32 -14.84 -9.17
N VAL A 74 21.41 -14.20 -10.34
CA VAL A 74 20.78 -12.91 -10.59
C VAL A 74 19.27 -13.01 -10.57
N ASP A 75 18.69 -14.12 -11.03
CA ASP A 75 17.26 -14.31 -11.07
C ASP A 75 16.65 -14.34 -9.66
N ASP A 76 17.34 -14.94 -8.69
CA ASP A 76 16.91 -14.92 -7.29
C ASP A 76 16.91 -13.49 -6.72
N LEU A 77 17.95 -12.71 -7.01
CA LEU A 77 17.99 -11.28 -6.62
C LEU A 77 16.81 -10.53 -7.24
N ILE A 78 16.60 -10.67 -8.54
CA ILE A 78 15.53 -9.98 -9.28
C ILE A 78 14.14 -10.44 -8.81
N ALA A 79 13.95 -11.74 -8.57
CA ALA A 79 12.69 -12.24 -7.99
C ALA A 79 12.42 -11.64 -6.61
N ASN A 80 13.47 -11.47 -5.77
CA ASN A 80 13.32 -10.81 -4.46
C ASN A 80 13.05 -9.30 -4.58
N VAL A 81 13.51 -8.65 -5.65
CA VAL A 81 13.08 -7.29 -5.99
C VAL A 81 11.59 -7.29 -6.35
N GLY A 82 11.14 -8.21 -7.19
CA GLY A 82 9.73 -8.35 -7.55
C GLY A 82 8.83 -8.74 -6.38
N TYR A 83 9.35 -9.47 -5.39
CA TYR A 83 8.68 -9.73 -4.12
C TYR A 83 8.65 -8.51 -3.18
N GLY A 84 9.36 -7.42 -3.51
CA GLY A 84 9.47 -6.23 -2.66
C GLY A 84 10.37 -6.40 -1.43
N LYS A 85 11.17 -7.47 -1.36
CA LYS A 85 12.13 -7.69 -0.26
C LYS A 85 13.39 -6.85 -0.42
N ILE A 86 13.75 -6.49 -1.65
CA ILE A 86 14.88 -5.66 -2.02
C ILE A 86 14.38 -4.59 -2.96
N THR A 87 14.84 -3.35 -2.77
CA THR A 87 14.48 -2.27 -3.68
C THR A 87 15.45 -2.19 -4.85
N PRO A 88 15.01 -1.79 -6.06
CA PRO A 88 15.90 -1.55 -7.18
C PRO A 88 17.03 -0.56 -6.87
N ARG A 89 16.75 0.41 -5.98
CA ARG A 89 17.73 1.42 -5.56
C ARG A 89 18.83 0.82 -4.68
N GLN A 90 18.50 -0.15 -3.81
CA GLN A 90 19.51 -0.88 -3.04
C GLN A 90 20.46 -1.66 -3.97
N VAL A 91 19.91 -2.28 -5.03
CA VAL A 91 20.72 -2.94 -6.05
C VAL A 91 21.61 -1.92 -6.76
N LEU A 92 21.06 -0.79 -7.17
CA LEU A 92 21.74 0.27 -7.90
C LEU A 92 22.92 0.87 -7.11
N ARG A 93 22.73 1.16 -5.82
CA ARG A 93 23.78 1.67 -4.91
C ARG A 93 25.04 0.80 -4.87
N LYS A 94 24.92 -0.49 -5.15
CA LYS A 94 26.05 -1.41 -5.20
C LYS A 94 26.87 -1.31 -6.49
N PHE A 95 26.34 -0.62 -7.51
CA PHE A 95 27.05 -0.31 -8.74
C PHE A 95 27.75 1.06 -8.71
N GLU A 96 27.35 1.93 -7.78
CA GLU A 96 28.06 3.19 -7.57
C GLU A 96 29.48 2.88 -7.04
N PRO A 97 30.53 3.47 -7.60
CA PRO A 97 31.87 3.31 -7.06
C PRO A 97 31.84 3.78 -5.60
N LYS A 98 32.35 2.95 -4.68
CA LYS A 98 32.67 3.41 -3.33
C LYS A 98 33.65 4.57 -3.49
N THR A 99 33.15 5.78 -3.44
CA THR A 99 34.01 6.91 -3.06
C THR A 99 34.41 6.58 -1.64
N GLU A 100 35.71 6.35 -1.46
CA GLU A 100 36.35 6.21 -0.15
C GLU A 100 35.77 7.29 0.75
N GLU A 101 35.35 6.89 1.96
CA GLU A 101 34.86 7.78 3.00
C GLU A 101 35.90 8.89 3.22
N ALA A 102 35.76 9.98 2.48
CA ALA A 102 36.33 11.24 2.93
C ALA A 102 35.45 11.61 4.15
N GLU A 103 36.08 11.70 5.31
CA GLU A 103 35.53 12.35 6.49
C GLU A 103 35.07 13.76 6.06
N VAL A 104 33.81 13.88 5.64
CA VAL A 104 33.21 15.16 5.25
C VAL A 104 32.80 15.80 6.56
N ASP A 105 33.53 16.82 6.95
CA ASP A 105 33.25 17.74 8.04
C ASP A 105 31.75 18.03 8.08
N GLU A 106 31.06 17.66 9.18
CA GLU A 106 29.61 17.78 9.39
C GLU A 106 29.09 19.20 9.11
N SER A 107 29.95 20.22 9.19
CA SER A 107 29.58 21.62 8.97
C SER A 107 29.34 21.96 7.50
N ILE A 108 30.06 21.31 6.57
CA ILE A 108 29.92 21.50 5.11
C ILE A 108 28.74 20.67 4.59
N PHE A 109 28.53 19.47 5.17
CA PHE A 109 27.42 18.58 4.83
C PHE A 109 26.06 19.23 5.12
N ASN A 110 25.93 19.92 6.24
CA ASN A 110 24.68 20.63 6.61
C ASN A 110 24.39 21.86 5.72
N LYS A 111 25.40 22.52 5.16
CA LYS A 111 25.21 23.63 4.21
C LYS A 111 24.84 23.19 2.80
N LEU A 112 25.29 22.02 2.36
CA LEU A 112 24.95 21.43 1.05
C LEU A 112 23.60 20.72 1.04
N ILE A 113 23.17 20.13 2.16
CA ILE A 113 21.86 19.48 2.32
C ILE A 113 20.70 20.50 2.18
N GLY A 114 20.92 21.77 2.50
CA GLY A 114 19.89 22.83 2.37
C GLY A 114 19.47 23.10 0.92
N ARG A 115 20.20 22.62 -0.09
CA ARG A 115 19.88 22.85 -1.53
C ARG A 115 19.45 21.62 -2.31
N VAL A 116 19.65 20.40 -1.78
CA VAL A 116 19.06 19.21 -2.39
C VAL A 116 17.60 19.13 -1.92
N ARG A 117 16.69 19.61 -2.74
CA ARG A 117 15.24 19.36 -2.59
C ARG A 117 15.07 17.84 -2.46
N ARG A 118 15.00 17.34 -1.22
CA ARG A 118 14.46 16.00 -0.93
C ARG A 118 13.10 15.97 -1.62
N LYS A 119 12.96 15.19 -2.69
CA LYS A 119 11.63 14.87 -3.21
C LYS A 119 10.89 14.26 -2.05
N LYS A 120 9.92 15.00 -1.50
CA LYS A 120 9.03 14.52 -0.44
C LYS A 120 8.48 13.17 -0.90
N PRO A 121 8.51 12.14 -0.05
CA PRO A 121 7.87 10.87 -0.38
C PRO A 121 6.43 11.17 -0.80
N LYS A 122 6.03 10.70 -1.97
CA LYS A 122 4.69 10.94 -2.55
C LYS A 122 3.56 10.20 -1.82
N THR A 123 3.90 9.45 -0.78
CA THR A 123 2.97 8.66 0.01
C THR A 123 3.09 9.09 1.46
N GLY A 124 1.96 9.42 2.09
CA GLY A 124 1.90 9.85 3.48
C GLY A 124 2.29 8.77 4.50
N ILE A 125 3.15 7.82 4.14
CA ILE A 125 3.62 6.71 4.97
C ILE A 125 5.14 6.63 4.93
N LEU A 126 5.75 6.47 6.11
CA LEU A 126 7.14 6.05 6.30
C LEU A 126 7.17 4.55 6.59
N VAL A 127 8.05 3.86 5.90
CA VAL A 127 8.33 2.45 6.16
C VAL A 127 9.73 2.39 6.77
N ASN A 128 9.85 1.82 7.97
CA ASN A 128 11.14 1.78 8.68
C ASN A 128 12.21 1.08 7.84
N GLY A 129 13.25 1.85 7.45
CA GLY A 129 14.46 1.36 6.80
C GLY A 129 14.37 1.14 5.29
N VAL A 130 13.29 1.54 4.62
CA VAL A 130 13.17 1.36 3.17
C VAL A 130 12.54 2.58 2.50
N ASP A 131 13.36 3.33 1.76
CA ASP A 131 12.91 4.40 0.88
C ASP A 131 12.41 3.81 -0.46
N ASP A 132 11.38 4.42 -1.07
CA ASP A 132 10.85 4.06 -2.41
C ASP A 132 10.09 2.72 -2.52
N ILE A 133 9.38 2.29 -1.48
CA ILE A 133 8.42 1.17 -1.60
C ILE A 133 7.10 1.67 -2.18
N LEU A 134 6.51 0.87 -3.07
CA LEU A 134 5.14 1.08 -3.51
C LEU A 134 4.19 0.80 -2.35
N ILE A 135 3.52 1.85 -1.86
CA ILE A 135 2.55 1.75 -0.77
C ILE A 135 1.13 1.73 -1.33
N LYS A 136 0.31 0.83 -0.82
CA LYS A 136 -1.13 0.78 -1.08
C LYS A 136 -1.89 0.73 0.22
N PHE A 137 -3.01 1.43 0.28
CA PHE A 137 -3.92 1.36 1.42
C PHE A 137 -4.92 0.23 1.25
N GLY A 138 -5.14 -0.53 2.31
CA GLY A 138 -6.09 -1.63 2.32
C GLY A 138 -7.52 -1.13 2.08
N LYS A 139 -8.13 -1.54 0.96
CA LYS A 139 -9.52 -1.16 0.62
C LYS A 139 -10.55 -1.65 1.64
N CYS A 140 -10.21 -2.67 2.41
CA CYS A 140 -11.08 -3.27 3.43
C CYS A 140 -11.23 -2.41 4.69
N CYS A 141 -10.25 -1.53 4.99
CA CYS A 141 -10.25 -0.73 6.21
C CYS A 141 -9.96 0.75 5.97
N GLN A 142 -9.47 1.11 4.77
CA GLN A 142 -9.25 2.49 4.32
C GLN A 142 -8.59 3.36 5.41
N PRO A 143 -7.34 3.05 5.83
CA PRO A 143 -6.67 3.77 6.89
C PRO A 143 -6.46 5.24 6.54
N VAL A 144 -6.56 6.12 7.53
CA VAL A 144 -6.31 7.56 7.42
C VAL A 144 -5.33 8.01 8.48
N PRO A 145 -4.63 9.15 8.31
CA PRO A 145 -3.75 9.70 9.33
C PRO A 145 -4.44 9.79 10.69
N GLY A 146 -3.73 9.32 11.74
CA GLY A 146 -4.28 9.17 13.09
C GLY A 146 -4.80 7.76 13.42
N ASP A 147 -5.08 6.91 12.42
CA ASP A 147 -5.33 5.49 12.69
C ASP A 147 -4.03 4.77 13.09
N PRO A 148 -4.06 3.84 14.06
CA PRO A 148 -2.97 2.90 14.28
C PRO A 148 -2.88 1.95 13.08
N ILE A 149 -1.69 1.88 12.46
CA ILE A 149 -1.48 1.16 11.19
C ILE A 149 -0.42 0.09 11.29
N VAL A 150 -0.51 -0.86 10.37
CA VAL A 150 0.44 -1.95 10.17
C VAL A 150 0.62 -2.20 8.68
N GLY A 151 1.86 -2.42 8.26
CA GLY A 151 2.20 -2.77 6.88
C GLY A 151 2.34 -4.28 6.70
N TYR A 152 1.96 -4.76 5.53
CA TYR A 152 2.22 -6.14 5.10
C TYR A 152 2.89 -6.13 3.73
N ILE A 153 4.02 -6.82 3.63
CA ILE A 153 4.70 -7.03 2.36
C ILE A 153 3.85 -7.95 1.49
N THR A 154 3.44 -7.46 0.33
CA THR A 154 2.63 -8.19 -0.64
C THR A 154 3.47 -8.61 -1.83
N GLN A 155 3.30 -9.86 -2.27
CA GLN A 155 4.07 -10.40 -3.40
C GLN A 155 3.78 -9.60 -4.68
N GLY A 156 4.80 -8.94 -5.21
CA GLY A 156 4.73 -8.17 -6.45
C GLY A 156 4.00 -6.83 -6.40
N TYR A 157 3.54 -6.36 -5.22
CA TYR A 157 2.75 -5.13 -5.10
C TYR A 157 3.25 -4.15 -4.02
N GLY A 158 4.43 -4.37 -3.45
CA GLY A 158 4.98 -3.52 -2.40
C GLY A 158 4.34 -3.78 -1.04
N VAL A 159 4.09 -2.73 -0.28
CA VAL A 159 3.51 -2.79 1.06
C VAL A 159 2.05 -2.37 1.03
N THR A 160 1.17 -3.21 1.58
CA THR A 160 -0.22 -2.83 1.83
C THR A 160 -0.39 -2.45 3.29
N VAL A 161 -0.87 -1.23 3.52
CA VAL A 161 -1.09 -0.66 4.86
C VAL A 161 -2.53 -0.88 5.28
N HIS A 162 -2.73 -1.43 6.47
CA HIS A 162 -4.02 -1.65 7.09
C HIS A 162 -4.08 -0.98 8.45
N ARG A 163 -5.28 -0.77 8.98
CA ARG A 163 -5.46 -0.48 10.40
C ARG A 163 -5.12 -1.72 11.22
N THR A 164 -4.54 -1.55 12.40
CA THR A 164 -4.14 -2.68 13.27
C THR A 164 -5.31 -3.56 13.68
N ASN A 165 -6.53 -3.00 13.79
CA ASN A 165 -7.77 -3.70 14.12
C ASN A 165 -8.53 -4.27 12.89
N CYS A 166 -7.94 -4.26 11.71
CA CYS A 166 -8.56 -4.77 10.50
C CYS A 166 -8.63 -6.31 10.53
N VAL A 167 -9.83 -6.87 10.38
CA VAL A 167 -10.05 -8.34 10.38
C VAL A 167 -9.19 -9.04 9.31
N ASN A 168 -9.03 -8.42 8.14
CA ASN A 168 -8.19 -8.98 7.09
C ASN A 168 -6.70 -8.92 7.46
N ALA A 169 -6.23 -7.85 8.11
CA ALA A 169 -4.86 -7.73 8.58
C ALA A 169 -4.53 -8.78 9.65
N LEU A 170 -5.44 -9.00 10.59
CA LEU A 170 -5.27 -10.00 11.66
C LEU A 170 -5.17 -11.45 11.16
N ARG A 171 -5.64 -11.72 9.93
CA ARG A 171 -5.55 -13.04 9.28
C ARG A 171 -4.33 -13.20 8.38
N MET A 172 -3.52 -12.13 8.20
CA MET A 172 -2.32 -12.17 7.38
C MET A 172 -1.16 -12.85 8.12
N ASN A 173 -0.19 -13.39 7.36
CA ASN A 173 0.99 -14.01 7.95
C ASN A 173 1.83 -12.96 8.69
N PRO A 174 2.08 -13.13 10.01
CA PRO A 174 2.89 -12.20 10.81
C PRO A 174 4.32 -12.03 10.28
N GLU A 175 4.91 -13.03 9.63
CA GLU A 175 6.25 -12.96 9.05
C GLU A 175 6.39 -11.91 7.93
N ARG A 176 5.26 -11.46 7.36
CA ARG A 176 5.22 -10.43 6.34
C ARG A 176 4.85 -9.05 6.88
N GLN A 177 4.66 -8.97 8.18
CA GLN A 177 4.35 -7.73 8.86
C GLN A 177 5.58 -6.84 8.94
N ILE A 178 5.39 -5.55 8.68
CA ILE A 178 6.42 -4.53 8.86
C ILE A 178 5.84 -3.35 9.60
N GLU A 179 6.69 -2.67 10.33
CA GLU A 179 6.33 -1.44 11.00
C GLU A 179 6.26 -0.29 10.00
N VAL A 180 5.15 0.44 10.07
CA VAL A 180 4.90 1.63 9.24
C VAL A 180 4.35 2.74 10.11
N SER A 181 4.66 3.98 9.76
CA SER A 181 4.16 5.16 10.44
C SER A 181 3.64 6.20 9.45
N TRP A 182 2.71 7.04 9.92
CA TRP A 182 2.23 8.15 9.13
C TRP A 182 3.31 9.22 8.98
N ASN A 183 3.52 9.66 7.75
CA ASN A 183 4.25 10.87 7.45
C ASN A 183 3.23 11.92 7.03
N GLN A 184 2.93 12.86 7.91
CA GLN A 184 1.95 13.90 7.62
C GLN A 184 2.43 14.75 6.44
N LEU A 185 1.86 14.50 5.29
CA LEU A 185 1.93 15.40 4.15
C LEU A 185 0.76 16.37 4.28
N ALA A 186 1.04 17.66 4.42
CA ALA A 186 0.02 18.68 4.41
C ALA A 186 -0.79 18.60 3.10
N ASN A 187 -2.13 18.65 3.20
CA ASN A 187 -3.10 18.76 2.11
C ASN A 187 -3.40 17.48 1.29
N GLU A 188 -3.15 16.28 1.82
CA GLU A 188 -3.68 15.06 1.20
C GLU A 188 -5.00 14.65 1.85
N THR A 189 -5.95 14.19 1.03
CA THR A 189 -7.21 13.62 1.51
C THR A 189 -7.27 12.12 1.23
N TYR A 190 -7.83 11.38 2.18
CA TYR A 190 -7.90 9.92 2.16
C TYR A 190 -9.36 9.47 2.05
N PRO A 191 -9.70 8.53 1.14
CA PRO A 191 -11.06 8.07 0.97
C PRO A 191 -11.48 7.19 2.15
N VAL A 192 -12.60 7.52 2.78
CA VAL A 192 -13.23 6.73 3.83
C VAL A 192 -14.67 6.44 3.47
N LYS A 193 -15.11 5.21 3.68
CA LYS A 193 -16.48 4.81 3.51
C LYS A 193 -17.23 4.88 4.84
N ILE A 194 -18.33 5.61 4.86
CA ILE A 194 -19.26 5.69 6.00
C ILE A 194 -20.61 5.12 5.62
N ARG A 195 -21.29 4.51 6.58
CA ARG A 195 -22.66 4.04 6.46
C ARG A 195 -23.54 4.85 7.39
N ILE A 196 -24.70 5.27 6.88
CA ILE A 196 -25.67 6.04 7.61
C ILE A 196 -27.01 5.31 7.51
N ILE A 197 -27.62 5.00 8.65
CA ILE A 197 -28.98 4.45 8.74
C ILE A 197 -29.87 5.55 9.25
N SER A 198 -30.97 5.82 8.53
CA SER A 198 -31.89 6.90 8.86
C SER A 198 -33.33 6.53 8.50
N GLN A 199 -34.29 7.26 9.07
CA GLN A 199 -35.70 7.19 8.65
C GLN A 199 -35.93 8.14 7.48
N ASP A 200 -36.63 7.67 6.44
CA ASP A 200 -36.88 8.46 5.23
C ASP A 200 -37.70 9.71 5.53
N ARG A 201 -37.34 10.81 4.88
CA ARG A 201 -38.06 12.07 4.87
C ARG A 201 -37.65 12.94 3.69
N MET A 202 -38.48 13.89 3.35
CA MET A 202 -38.14 14.93 2.37
C MET A 202 -36.89 15.71 2.82
N GLY A 203 -35.96 15.92 1.90
CA GLY A 203 -34.73 16.68 2.14
C GLY A 203 -33.61 15.95 2.90
N LEU A 204 -33.83 14.68 3.32
CA LEU A 204 -32.84 13.92 4.07
C LEU A 204 -31.46 13.90 3.39
N LEU A 205 -31.41 13.52 2.11
CA LEU A 205 -30.15 13.43 1.37
C LEU A 205 -29.47 14.80 1.25
N ALA A 206 -30.24 15.86 1.01
CA ALA A 206 -29.72 17.22 0.95
C ALA A 206 -29.06 17.64 2.27
N ASP A 207 -29.70 17.33 3.41
CA ASP A 207 -29.16 17.62 4.73
C ASP A 207 -27.88 16.82 5.02
N LEU A 208 -27.84 15.53 4.66
CA LEU A 208 -26.64 14.69 4.81
C LEU A 208 -25.46 15.25 4.01
N VAL A 209 -25.68 15.50 2.71
CA VAL A 209 -24.66 16.07 1.81
C VAL A 209 -24.22 17.45 2.28
N GLY A 210 -25.17 18.31 2.66
CA GLY A 210 -24.86 19.65 3.14
C GLY A 210 -24.02 19.66 4.42
N ASN A 211 -24.29 18.77 5.38
CA ASN A 211 -23.48 18.65 6.59
C ASN A 211 -22.07 18.11 6.34
N ILE A 212 -21.90 17.16 5.42
CA ILE A 212 -20.60 16.64 5.02
C ILE A 212 -19.79 17.76 4.33
N SER A 213 -20.38 18.44 3.36
CA SER A 213 -19.72 19.48 2.56
C SER A 213 -19.35 20.72 3.38
N LYS A 214 -20.18 21.12 4.36
CA LYS A 214 -19.88 22.26 5.27
C LYS A 214 -18.60 22.05 6.07
N LEU A 215 -18.21 20.82 6.30
CA LEU A 215 -16.96 20.48 7.00
C LEU A 215 -15.77 20.32 6.05
N GLY A 216 -15.89 20.67 4.77
CA GLY A 216 -14.80 20.64 3.80
C GLY A 216 -14.54 19.26 3.18
N ALA A 217 -15.34 18.25 3.51
CA ALA A 217 -15.17 16.92 2.94
C ALA A 217 -15.77 16.82 1.54
N ASN A 218 -14.97 16.33 0.59
CA ASN A 218 -15.46 16.00 -0.75
C ASN A 218 -16.15 14.64 -0.76
N ILE A 219 -17.33 14.54 -1.38
CA ILE A 219 -18.05 13.29 -1.56
C ILE A 219 -17.61 12.66 -2.88
N LEU A 220 -16.91 11.54 -2.79
CA LEU A 220 -16.36 10.79 -3.94
C LEU A 220 -17.37 9.82 -4.54
N ASN A 221 -18.25 9.27 -3.69
CA ASN A 221 -19.30 8.36 -4.10
C ASN A 221 -20.45 8.39 -3.07
N ALA A 222 -21.69 8.23 -3.54
CA ALA A 222 -22.87 8.09 -2.71
C ALA A 222 -23.80 7.01 -3.28
N LYS A 223 -24.23 6.09 -2.43
CA LYS A 223 -25.25 5.09 -2.74
C LYS A 223 -26.27 5.09 -1.63
N THR A 224 -27.54 5.29 -1.97
CA THR A 224 -28.66 5.35 -1.01
C THR A 224 -29.74 4.40 -1.48
N GLU A 225 -30.25 3.58 -0.58
CA GLU A 225 -31.33 2.64 -0.83
C GLU A 225 -32.40 2.82 0.26
N THR A 226 -33.64 3.05 -0.15
CA THR A 226 -34.80 3.08 0.76
C THR A 226 -35.46 1.71 0.79
N ARG A 227 -35.63 1.15 1.98
CA ARG A 227 -36.28 -0.13 2.21
C ARG A 227 -37.80 0.07 2.39
N GLU A 228 -38.61 -1.01 2.27
CA GLU A 228 -40.05 -0.99 2.39
C GLU A 228 -40.56 -0.38 3.72
N ASN A 229 -39.76 -0.51 4.80
CA ASN A 229 -40.09 0.06 6.13
C ASN A 229 -39.69 1.54 6.28
N LYS A 230 -39.44 2.26 5.18
CA LYS A 230 -38.98 3.64 5.14
C LYS A 230 -37.62 3.87 5.85
N VAL A 231 -36.85 2.81 6.04
CA VAL A 231 -35.44 2.94 6.50
C VAL A 231 -34.56 3.15 5.29
N VAL A 232 -33.72 4.19 5.37
CA VAL A 232 -32.75 4.54 4.34
C VAL A 232 -31.38 4.06 4.77
N ASP A 233 -30.73 3.25 3.94
CA ASP A 233 -29.37 2.76 4.11
C ASP A 233 -28.46 3.48 3.11
N SER A 234 -27.66 4.41 3.59
CA SER A 234 -26.79 5.26 2.75
C SER A 234 -25.34 4.95 2.98
N PHE A 235 -24.60 4.80 1.89
CA PHE A 235 -23.14 4.66 1.89
C PHE A 235 -22.51 5.85 1.18
N PHE A 236 -21.64 6.56 1.87
CA PHE A 236 -20.86 7.63 1.30
C PHE A 236 -19.38 7.27 1.35
N THR A 237 -18.68 7.53 0.26
CA THR A 237 -17.21 7.56 0.28
C THR A 237 -16.79 9.03 0.27
N ILE A 238 -16.14 9.47 1.32
CA ILE A 238 -15.77 10.88 1.54
C ILE A 238 -14.25 11.00 1.63
N GLY A 239 -13.70 12.11 1.16
CA GLY A 239 -12.30 12.46 1.34
C GLY A 239 -12.11 13.15 2.69
N VAL A 240 -11.25 12.62 3.55
CA VAL A 240 -10.91 13.19 4.85
C VAL A 240 -9.41 13.37 5.00
N GLU A 241 -8.98 14.33 5.81
CA GLU A 241 -7.57 14.63 6.04
C GLU A 241 -6.96 13.66 7.09
N ASP A 242 -7.72 13.40 8.16
CA ASP A 242 -7.30 12.56 9.29
C ASP A 242 -8.51 12.02 10.08
N THR A 243 -8.23 11.29 11.16
CA THR A 243 -9.26 10.79 12.08
C THR A 243 -10.05 11.88 12.76
N THR A 244 -9.42 13.01 13.12
CA THR A 244 -10.08 14.15 13.77
C THR A 244 -11.11 14.79 12.84
N HIS A 245 -10.75 14.97 11.57
CA HIS A 245 -11.68 15.47 10.55
C HIS A 245 -12.84 14.49 10.33
N LEU A 246 -12.55 13.18 10.24
CA LEU A 246 -13.58 12.14 10.13
C LEU A 246 -14.55 12.18 11.31
N ASP A 247 -14.06 12.28 12.55
CA ASP A 247 -14.88 12.29 13.75
C ASP A 247 -15.81 13.52 13.81
N LYS A 248 -15.35 14.69 13.37
CA LYS A 248 -16.18 15.90 13.23
C LYS A 248 -17.32 15.65 12.25
N ILE A 249 -17.06 15.02 11.11
CA ILE A 249 -18.07 14.70 10.11
C ILE A 249 -19.08 13.70 10.67
N LEU A 250 -18.63 12.61 11.28
CA LEU A 250 -19.50 11.61 11.89
C LEU A 250 -20.39 12.23 12.97
N ALA A 251 -19.85 13.12 13.79
CA ALA A 251 -20.59 13.84 14.84
C ALA A 251 -21.65 14.79 14.24
N ALA A 252 -21.32 15.51 13.15
CA ALA A 252 -22.27 16.40 12.49
C ALA A 252 -23.40 15.64 11.81
N VAL A 253 -23.09 14.54 11.13
CA VAL A 253 -24.09 13.68 10.46
C VAL A 253 -25.01 13.03 11.49
N ARG A 254 -24.53 12.60 12.65
CA ARG A 254 -25.36 12.06 13.74
C ARG A 254 -26.41 13.05 14.25
N LYS A 255 -26.16 14.35 14.15
CA LYS A 255 -27.10 15.40 14.56
C LYS A 255 -28.20 15.70 13.54
N VAL A 256 -28.09 15.14 12.33
CA VAL A 256 -29.13 15.32 11.31
C VAL A 256 -30.39 14.59 11.77
N LYS A 257 -31.53 15.30 11.73
CA LYS A 257 -32.83 14.78 12.17
C LYS A 257 -33.18 13.48 11.43
N HIS A 258 -33.64 12.47 12.15
CA HIS A 258 -33.98 11.13 11.69
C HIS A 258 -32.78 10.21 11.37
N VAL A 259 -31.55 10.60 11.60
CA VAL A 259 -30.41 9.69 11.57
C VAL A 259 -30.41 8.83 12.83
N GLN A 260 -30.32 7.52 12.64
CA GLN A 260 -30.35 6.51 13.71
C GLN A 260 -28.93 6.01 14.02
N GLU A 261 -28.15 5.73 12.98
CA GLU A 261 -26.78 5.21 13.12
C GLU A 261 -25.87 5.83 12.09
N VAL A 262 -24.65 6.18 12.51
CA VAL A 262 -23.56 6.57 11.61
C VAL A 262 -22.31 5.84 12.05
N LYS A 263 -21.68 5.13 11.12
CA LYS A 263 -20.42 4.41 11.39
C LYS A 263 -19.51 4.39 10.17
N ARG A 264 -18.20 4.36 10.45
CA ARG A 264 -17.19 4.03 9.46
C ARG A 264 -17.31 2.55 9.10
N VAL A 265 -17.28 2.21 7.80
CA VAL A 265 -17.30 0.84 7.28
C VAL A 265 -16.00 0.54 6.58
N GLY A 266 -15.43 -0.60 6.91
CA GLY A 266 -14.17 -1.08 6.36
C GLY A 266 -13.36 -1.83 7.39
#